data_6f94e9ec11de0db8e432046d3c6a51e5
#
_entry.id   6f94e9ec11de0db8e432046d3c6a51e5
#
_cell.length_a   1.000
_cell.length_b   1.000
_cell.length_c   1.000
_cell.angle_alpha   90.00
_cell.angle_beta   90.00
_cell.angle_gamma   90.00
#
_symmetry.space_group_name_H-M   'P 1'
#
loop_
_entity.id
_entity.type
_entity.pdbx_description
1 polymer ?
#
loop_
_entity_poly.entity_id
_entity_poly.type
_entity_poly.pdbx_seq_one_letter_code
_entity_poly.pdbx_strand_id
1 'polypeptide(L)'
;MSWSFETDPVFQSQLDWIAEFTRDEIEPMDLVFREPGDPWDPDSPAAKAMEPLRAIVRKRGLWACHLGPDLGGGGYGQVKLGLMNEILGRTRFGPSVFGC
;
A
#
# COMPACT_ATOMS: atom_id res chain seq x y z
N MET A 1 -14.88 16.78 23.28
CA MET A 1 -14.87 16.00 22.04
C MET A 1 -13.51 15.35 21.89
N SER A 2 -13.47 14.09 22.08
CA SER A 2 -12.23 13.41 21.81
C SER A 2 -12.09 13.28 20.29
N TRP A 3 -11.08 13.87 19.76
CA TRP A 3 -10.62 13.51 18.44
C TRP A 3 -9.96 12.16 18.54
N SER A 4 -10.76 11.15 18.74
CA SER A 4 -10.22 9.83 18.72
C SER A 4 -10.13 9.45 17.25
N PHE A 5 -8.92 9.39 16.77
CA PHE A 5 -8.61 8.68 15.54
C PHE A 5 -8.56 7.18 15.82
N GLU A 6 -9.37 6.73 16.79
CA GLU A 6 -9.48 5.32 17.06
C GLU A 6 -10.12 4.64 15.85
N THR A 7 -9.36 3.78 15.24
CA THR A 7 -9.83 2.93 14.17
C THR A 7 -10.65 1.80 14.78
N ASP A 8 -11.66 1.30 14.04
CA ASP A 8 -12.33 0.08 14.48
C ASP A 8 -11.33 -1.10 14.46
N PRO A 9 -11.57 -2.17 15.24
CA PRO A 9 -10.62 -3.27 15.34
C PRO A 9 -10.28 -3.95 14.03
N VAL A 10 -11.22 -4.02 13.10
CA VAL A 10 -11.00 -4.65 11.79
C VAL A 10 -10.04 -3.79 10.97
N PHE A 11 -10.30 -2.49 10.92
CA PHE A 11 -9.43 -1.58 10.18
C PHE A 11 -8.05 -1.47 10.83
N GLN A 12 -7.98 -1.47 12.16
CA GLN A 12 -6.70 -1.46 12.87
C GLN A 12 -5.87 -2.70 12.51
N SER A 13 -6.49 -3.86 12.41
CA SER A 13 -5.80 -5.06 11.95
C SER A 13 -5.26 -4.92 10.53
N GLN A 14 -5.99 -4.26 9.66
CA GLN A 14 -5.53 -3.98 8.30
C GLN A 14 -4.33 -3.01 8.32
N LEU A 15 -4.39 -1.95 9.12
CA LEU A 15 -3.28 -1.02 9.24
C LEU A 15 -2.03 -1.71 9.79
N ASP A 16 -2.19 -2.55 10.79
CA ASP A 16 -1.08 -3.31 11.36
C ASP A 16 -0.45 -4.23 10.31
N TRP A 17 -1.26 -4.90 9.52
CA TRP A 17 -0.77 -5.73 8.42
C TRP A 17 -0.05 -4.91 7.36
N ILE A 18 -0.61 -3.75 6.97
CA ILE A 18 0.00 -2.87 5.97
C ILE A 18 1.37 -2.38 6.48
N ALA A 19 1.45 -1.98 7.74
CA ALA A 19 2.69 -1.50 8.33
C ALA A 19 3.76 -2.60 8.36
N GLU A 20 3.39 -3.80 8.76
CA GLU A 20 4.30 -4.94 8.83
C GLU A 20 4.75 -5.39 7.45
N PHE A 21 3.82 -5.49 6.50
CA PHE A 21 4.10 -5.85 5.12
C PHE A 21 5.02 -4.81 4.45
N THR A 22 4.75 -3.53 4.66
CA THR A 22 5.56 -2.45 4.13
C THR A 22 6.98 -2.51 4.67
N ARG A 23 7.12 -2.69 5.97
CA ARG A 23 8.43 -2.79 6.62
C ARG A 23 9.22 -4.01 6.15
N ASP A 24 8.57 -5.16 6.06
CA ASP A 24 9.27 -6.43 5.84
C ASP A 24 9.51 -6.73 4.35
N GLU A 25 8.60 -6.30 3.48
CA GLU A 25 8.61 -6.67 2.06
C GLU A 25 8.92 -5.49 1.12
N ILE A 26 8.47 -4.29 1.46
CA ILE A 26 8.59 -3.15 0.54
C ILE A 26 9.79 -2.27 0.87
N GLU A 27 9.99 -1.90 2.13
CA GLU A 27 11.14 -1.06 2.52
C GLU A 27 12.49 -1.61 2.06
N PRO A 28 12.74 -2.93 2.09
CA PRO A 28 14.00 -3.46 1.57
C PRO A 28 14.24 -3.15 0.10
N MET A 29 13.19 -2.94 -0.69
CA MET A 29 13.32 -2.57 -2.09
C MET A 29 14.01 -1.21 -2.26
N ASP A 30 13.83 -0.28 -1.33
CA ASP A 30 14.49 1.02 -1.36
C ASP A 30 16.02 0.89 -1.28
N LEU A 31 16.51 -0.18 -0.65
CA LEU A 31 17.93 -0.47 -0.54
C LEU A 31 18.48 -1.17 -1.77
N VAL A 32 17.68 -2.00 -2.42
CA VAL A 32 18.08 -2.78 -3.59
C VAL A 32 17.99 -1.95 -4.87
N PHE A 33 16.94 -1.16 -5.01
CA PHE A 33 16.66 -0.39 -6.22
C PHE A 33 16.82 1.12 -5.94
N ARG A 34 18.02 1.65 -6.13
CA ARG A 34 18.31 3.08 -5.91
C ARG A 34 17.62 3.96 -6.93
N GLU A 35 17.48 3.45 -8.15
CA GLU A 35 16.74 4.10 -9.23
C GLU A 35 15.62 3.17 -9.65
N PRO A 36 14.38 3.44 -9.20
CA PRO A 36 13.28 2.52 -9.45
C PRO A 36 12.89 2.39 -10.92
N GLY A 37 13.28 3.36 -11.77
CA GLY A 37 12.80 3.38 -13.13
C GLY A 37 11.29 3.63 -13.16
N ASP A 38 10.65 3.22 -14.24
CA ASP A 38 9.20 3.26 -14.35
C ASP A 38 8.61 2.03 -13.65
N PRO A 39 7.92 2.19 -12.51
CA PRO A 39 7.36 1.04 -11.78
C PRO A 39 6.24 0.34 -12.55
N TRP A 40 5.75 0.96 -13.62
CA TRP A 40 4.70 0.39 -14.45
C TRP A 40 5.24 -0.25 -15.73
N ASP A 41 6.54 -0.14 -15.99
CA ASP A 41 7.19 -0.87 -17.07
C ASP A 41 7.41 -2.33 -16.63
N PRO A 42 6.70 -3.29 -17.25
CA PRO A 42 6.80 -4.69 -16.83
C PRO A 42 8.19 -5.30 -17.04
N ASP A 43 9.03 -4.66 -17.84
CA ASP A 43 10.39 -5.14 -18.09
C ASP A 43 11.40 -4.62 -17.07
N SER A 44 11.02 -3.64 -16.25
CA SER A 44 11.95 -3.11 -15.24
C SER A 44 12.17 -4.13 -14.11
N PRO A 45 13.41 -4.23 -13.57
CA PRO A 45 13.68 -5.13 -12.45
C PRO A 45 12.82 -4.84 -11.22
N ALA A 46 12.58 -3.56 -10.93
CA ALA A 46 11.74 -3.17 -9.81
C ALA A 46 10.28 -3.62 -10.01
N ALA A 47 9.73 -3.46 -11.21
CA ALA A 47 8.38 -3.92 -11.51
C ALA A 47 8.25 -5.44 -11.35
N LYS A 48 9.25 -6.19 -11.81
CA LYS A 48 9.28 -7.65 -11.63
C LYS A 48 9.33 -8.04 -10.16
N ALA A 49 10.09 -7.32 -9.35
CA ALA A 49 10.16 -7.57 -7.91
C ALA A 49 8.86 -7.21 -7.20
N MET A 50 8.14 -6.19 -7.68
CA MET A 50 6.86 -5.77 -7.10
C MET A 50 5.70 -6.71 -7.43
N GLU A 51 5.76 -7.45 -8.52
CA GLU A 51 4.61 -8.25 -9.00
C GLU A 51 4.10 -9.26 -7.97
N PRO A 52 4.94 -10.07 -7.30
CA PRO A 52 4.46 -10.95 -6.24
C PRO A 52 3.83 -10.19 -5.07
N LEU A 53 4.36 -9.01 -4.76
CA LEU A 53 3.83 -8.17 -3.67
C LEU A 53 2.46 -7.60 -4.05
N ARG A 54 2.30 -7.15 -5.29
CA ARG A 54 1.02 -6.70 -5.82
C ARG A 54 -0.03 -7.80 -5.77
N ALA A 55 0.36 -9.02 -6.11
CA ALA A 55 -0.54 -10.17 -6.03
C ALA A 55 -1.05 -10.40 -4.61
N ILE A 56 -0.19 -10.26 -3.61
CA ILE A 56 -0.58 -10.38 -2.20
C ILE A 56 -1.57 -9.28 -1.82
N VAL A 57 -1.29 -8.04 -2.23
CA VAL A 57 -2.17 -6.90 -1.95
C VAL A 57 -3.55 -7.09 -2.58
N ARG A 58 -3.61 -7.55 -3.83
CA ARG A 58 -4.88 -7.85 -4.52
C ARG A 58 -5.67 -8.93 -3.79
N LYS A 59 -4.99 -9.98 -3.36
CA LYS A 59 -5.63 -11.09 -2.64
C LYS A 59 -6.23 -10.64 -1.32
N ARG A 60 -5.63 -9.65 -0.67
CA ARG A 60 -6.17 -9.08 0.56
C ARG A 60 -7.25 -8.02 0.33
N GLY A 61 -7.55 -7.69 -0.93
CA GLY A 61 -8.56 -6.70 -1.26
C GLY A 61 -8.14 -5.25 -1.01
N LEU A 62 -6.84 -4.98 -0.96
CA LEU A 62 -6.31 -3.65 -0.68
C LEU A 62 -5.78 -2.92 -1.92
N TRP A 63 -5.88 -3.55 -3.09
CA TRP A 63 -5.42 -2.96 -4.35
C TRP A 63 -6.27 -1.73 -4.70
N ALA A 64 -5.59 -0.66 -5.12
CA ALA A 64 -6.26 0.60 -5.51
C ALA A 64 -7.19 1.13 -4.41
N CYS A 65 -6.76 1.03 -3.16
CA CYS A 65 -7.57 1.40 -2.00
C CYS A 65 -7.99 2.87 -1.97
N HIS A 66 -7.33 3.73 -2.75
CA HIS A 66 -7.68 5.15 -2.87
C HIS A 66 -8.97 5.39 -3.67
N LEU A 67 -9.43 4.40 -4.43
CA LEU A 67 -10.65 4.53 -5.23
C LEU A 67 -11.88 4.16 -4.40
N GLY A 68 -13.01 4.78 -4.71
CA GLY A 68 -14.29 4.37 -4.15
C GLY A 68 -14.75 3.02 -4.70
N PRO A 69 -15.78 2.40 -4.08
CA PRO A 69 -16.26 1.08 -4.53
C PRO A 69 -16.71 1.06 -5.98
N ASP A 70 -17.28 2.16 -6.49
CA ASP A 70 -17.75 2.29 -7.87
C ASP A 70 -16.61 2.18 -8.88
N LEU A 71 -15.39 2.48 -8.46
CA LEU A 71 -14.20 2.44 -9.30
C LEU A 71 -13.31 1.24 -8.96
N GLY A 72 -13.84 0.27 -8.22
CA GLY A 72 -13.12 -0.94 -7.87
C GLY A 72 -12.28 -0.87 -6.61
N GLY A 73 -12.35 0.23 -5.86
CA GLY A 73 -11.62 0.39 -4.60
C GLY A 73 -12.42 -0.08 -3.39
N GLY A 74 -11.85 0.05 -2.20
CA GLY A 74 -12.43 -0.42 -0.95
C GLY A 74 -13.43 0.51 -0.29
N GLY A 75 -13.53 1.77 -0.73
CA GLY A 75 -14.48 2.73 -0.14
C GLY A 75 -14.14 3.15 1.28
N TYR A 76 -12.87 3.29 1.61
CA TYR A 76 -12.41 3.52 2.98
C TYR A 76 -12.70 4.91 3.55
N GLY A 77 -12.91 5.91 2.69
CA GLY A 77 -13.05 7.30 3.12
C GLY A 77 -11.69 7.96 3.38
N GLN A 78 -11.75 9.28 3.53
CA GLN A 78 -10.53 10.13 3.54
C GLN A 78 -9.61 9.88 4.72
N VAL A 79 -10.17 9.70 5.92
CA VAL A 79 -9.35 9.51 7.14
C VAL A 79 -8.60 8.18 7.08
N LYS A 80 -9.30 7.11 6.72
CA LYS A 80 -8.68 5.78 6.61
C LYS A 80 -7.62 5.75 5.51
N LEU A 81 -7.90 6.37 4.36
CA LEU A 81 -6.93 6.48 3.27
C LEU A 81 -5.70 7.29 3.71
N GLY A 82 -5.88 8.37 4.47
CA GLY A 82 -4.77 9.14 5.01
C GLY A 82 -3.86 8.31 5.90
N LEU A 83 -4.44 7.49 6.77
CA LEU A 83 -3.66 6.60 7.64
C LEU A 83 -2.89 5.54 6.85
N MET A 84 -3.53 4.96 5.82
CA MET A 84 -2.88 3.99 4.94
C MET A 84 -1.74 4.64 4.16
N ASN A 85 -1.96 5.82 3.60
CA ASN A 85 -0.97 6.53 2.81
C ASN A 85 0.22 7.00 3.63
N GLU A 86 0.03 7.31 4.90
CA GLU A 86 1.12 7.64 5.81
C GLU A 86 2.11 6.48 5.92
N ILE A 87 1.61 5.26 6.00
CA ILE A 87 2.44 4.06 6.04
C ILE A 87 3.11 3.82 4.68
N LEU A 88 2.34 3.86 3.61
CA LEU A 88 2.85 3.58 2.26
C LEU A 88 3.89 4.61 1.80
N GLY A 89 3.77 5.85 2.27
CA GLY A 89 4.71 6.91 1.94
C GLY A 89 6.07 6.79 2.59
N ARG A 90 6.28 5.82 3.47
CA ARG A 90 7.60 5.54 4.09
C ARG A 90 8.59 4.93 3.11
N THR A 91 8.12 4.44 1.98
CA THR A 91 8.93 3.82 0.95
C THR A 91 8.55 4.35 -0.42
N ARG A 92 9.52 4.42 -1.34
CA ARG A 92 9.27 4.87 -2.71
C ARG A 92 8.35 3.92 -3.49
N PHE A 93 8.29 2.66 -3.07
CA PHE A 93 7.53 1.62 -3.77
C PHE A 93 6.17 1.33 -3.15
N GLY A 94 5.91 1.80 -1.93
CA GLY A 94 4.66 1.53 -1.23
C GLY A 94 3.42 1.84 -2.05
N PRO A 95 3.25 3.07 -2.54
CA PRO A 95 2.08 3.42 -3.35
C PRO A 95 1.94 2.55 -4.59
N SER A 96 3.04 2.29 -5.30
CA SER A 96 3.01 1.47 -6.52
C SER A 96 2.60 0.02 -6.26
N VAL A 97 3.06 -0.55 -5.16
CA VAL A 97 2.69 -1.93 -4.77
C VAL A 97 1.21 -2.03 -4.46
N PHE A 98 0.61 -0.98 -3.91
CA PHE A 98 -0.82 -0.95 -3.57
C PHE A 98 -1.70 -0.38 -4.69
N GLY A 99 -1.12 -0.05 -5.83
CA GLY A 99 -1.87 0.44 -7.00
C GLY A 99 -2.33 1.88 -6.88
N CYS A 100 -1.60 2.67 -6.13
CA CYS A 100 -1.93 4.09 -5.91
C CYS A 100 -1.07 5.02 -6.74
#